data_6496f3cb86272a158bbe9ad2d58c0d2a
#
_entry.id   6496f3cb86272a158bbe9ad2d58c0d2a
#
_cell.length_a   1.000
_cell.length_b   1.000
_cell.length_c   1.000
_cell.angle_alpha   90.00
_cell.angle_beta   90.00
_cell.angle_gamma   90.00
#
_symmetry.space_group_name_H-M   'P 1'
#
loop_
_entity.id
_entity.type
_entity.pdbx_description
1 polymer ?
#
loop_
_entity_poly.entity_id
_entity_poly.type
_entity_poly.pdbx_seq_one_letter_code
_entity_poly.pdbx_strand_id
1 'polypeptide(L)'
;MKARYWVLHYLAGAFLFVLLLGHIFMMHFYKLMEKIGFGRDPLEWESVLERARNVTLSTLYILFLFFALFHGFYGLKNILIETDFGKRYEKIVVYIFWILGIFLFIFGTYTTIKAGGV
;
A
#
# COMPACT_ATOMS: atom_id res chain seq x y z
N MET A 1 -10.34 -19.57 10.51
CA MET A 1 -10.36 -18.38 9.67
C MET A 1 -11.52 -18.47 8.67
N LYS A 2 -12.29 -17.40 8.53
CA LYS A 2 -13.44 -17.42 7.62
C LYS A 2 -12.95 -17.37 6.17
N ALA A 3 -13.58 -18.16 5.30
CA ALA A 3 -13.18 -18.26 3.88
C ALA A 3 -13.19 -16.91 3.16
N ARG A 4 -14.14 -16.02 3.52
CA ARG A 4 -14.23 -14.69 2.90
C ARG A 4 -12.97 -13.85 3.12
N TYR A 5 -12.34 -13.95 4.28
CA TYR A 5 -11.09 -13.21 4.54
C TYR A 5 -9.91 -13.77 3.75
N TRP A 6 -9.89 -15.08 3.54
CA TRP A 6 -8.90 -15.71 2.69
C TRP A 6 -9.02 -15.23 1.24
N VAL A 7 -10.25 -15.22 0.73
CA VAL A 7 -10.50 -14.74 -0.64
C VAL A 7 -10.08 -13.27 -0.76
N LEU A 8 -10.47 -12.44 0.20
CA LEU A 8 -10.08 -11.02 0.20
C LEU A 8 -8.56 -10.86 0.25
N HIS A 9 -7.88 -11.69 1.02
CA HIS A 9 -6.42 -11.66 1.13
C HIS A 9 -5.76 -11.95 -0.22
N TYR A 10 -6.20 -12.98 -0.93
CA TYR A 10 -5.66 -13.32 -2.24
C TYR A 10 -6.01 -12.28 -3.29
N LEU A 11 -7.24 -11.77 -3.28
CA LEU A 11 -7.63 -10.70 -4.19
C LEU A 11 -6.82 -9.42 -3.94
N ALA A 12 -6.63 -9.08 -2.68
CA ALA A 12 -5.79 -7.93 -2.32
C ALA A 12 -4.36 -8.12 -2.83
N GLY A 13 -3.82 -9.35 -2.73
CA GLY A 13 -2.51 -9.67 -3.27
C GLY A 13 -2.44 -9.51 -4.79
N ALA A 14 -3.49 -9.92 -5.51
CA ALA A 14 -3.55 -9.77 -6.96
C ALA A 14 -3.58 -8.29 -7.37
N PHE A 15 -4.44 -7.48 -6.74
CA PHE A 15 -4.49 -6.05 -6.99
C PHE A 15 -3.18 -5.38 -6.61
N LEU A 16 -2.60 -5.76 -5.48
CA LEU A 16 -1.32 -5.24 -5.03
C LEU A 16 -0.22 -5.54 -6.05
N PHE A 17 -0.21 -6.74 -6.62
CA PHE A 17 0.77 -7.12 -7.64
C PHE A 17 0.69 -6.21 -8.85
N VAL A 18 -0.51 -5.95 -9.36
CA VAL A 18 -0.71 -5.07 -10.50
C VAL A 18 -0.30 -3.63 -10.18
N LEU A 19 -0.73 -3.12 -9.02
CA LEU A 19 -0.39 -1.77 -8.60
C LEU A 19 1.10 -1.62 -8.34
N LEU A 20 1.74 -2.65 -7.76
CA LEU A 20 3.16 -2.66 -7.50
C LEU A 20 3.97 -2.65 -8.81
N LEU A 21 3.56 -3.43 -9.80
CA LEU A 21 4.22 -3.42 -11.11
C LEU A 21 4.15 -2.04 -11.74
N GLY A 22 2.99 -1.39 -11.71
CA GLY A 22 2.83 -0.03 -12.21
C GLY A 22 3.70 0.96 -11.47
N HIS A 23 3.76 0.83 -10.14
CA HIS A 23 4.60 1.68 -9.30
C HIS A 23 6.10 1.51 -9.60
N ILE A 24 6.56 0.26 -9.68
CA ILE A 24 7.96 -0.05 -10.00
C ILE A 24 8.30 0.49 -11.39
N PHE A 25 7.42 0.28 -12.37
CA PHE A 25 7.63 0.79 -13.71
C PHE A 25 7.78 2.31 -13.69
N MET A 26 6.88 3.02 -13.01
CA MET A 26 6.92 4.47 -12.92
C MET A 26 8.21 4.98 -12.26
N MET A 27 8.66 4.30 -11.18
CA MET A 27 9.80 4.75 -10.38
C MET A 27 11.16 4.38 -10.97
N HIS A 28 11.24 3.28 -11.73
CA HIS A 28 12.53 2.75 -12.15
C HIS A 28 12.79 2.86 -13.65
N PHE A 29 11.76 3.03 -14.46
CA PHE A 29 11.91 3.15 -15.91
C PHE A 29 11.75 4.58 -16.41
N TYR A 30 11.76 5.57 -15.52
CA TYR A 30 11.61 6.96 -15.91
C TYR A 30 12.74 7.45 -16.81
N LYS A 31 13.96 6.93 -16.60
CA LYS A 31 15.14 7.31 -17.42
C LYS A 31 14.94 6.91 -18.89
N LEU A 32 14.35 5.74 -19.10
CA LEU A 32 14.03 5.29 -20.45
C LEU A 32 12.95 6.17 -21.07
N MET A 33 11.90 6.50 -20.30
CA MET A 33 10.83 7.37 -20.73
C MET A 33 11.32 8.78 -21.03
N GLU A 34 12.24 9.29 -20.22
CA GLU A 34 12.87 10.59 -20.41
C GLU A 34 13.66 10.65 -21.73
N LYS A 35 14.39 9.58 -22.08
CA LYS A 35 15.15 9.50 -23.31
C LYS A 35 14.30 9.60 -24.57
N ILE A 36 13.05 9.15 -24.50
CA ILE A 36 12.11 9.21 -25.64
C ILE A 36 11.18 10.41 -25.53
N GLY A 37 11.46 11.36 -24.62
CA GLY A 37 10.72 12.60 -24.51
C GLY A 37 9.53 12.57 -23.58
N PHE A 38 9.36 11.50 -22.81
CA PHE A 38 8.24 11.36 -21.87
C PHE A 38 8.73 11.27 -20.44
N GLY A 39 8.10 12.03 -19.57
CA GLY A 39 8.26 11.88 -18.13
C GLY A 39 9.37 12.71 -17.51
N ARG A 40 9.29 12.85 -16.21
CA ARG A 40 10.26 13.52 -15.34
C ARG A 40 10.73 12.53 -14.29
N ASP A 41 11.81 12.89 -13.59
CA ASP A 41 12.25 12.12 -12.42
C ASP A 41 11.09 12.03 -11.41
N PRO A 42 10.58 10.82 -11.11
CA PRO A 42 9.45 10.69 -10.19
C PRO A 42 9.80 11.04 -8.76
N LEU A 43 11.09 11.15 -8.41
CA LEU A 43 11.54 11.51 -7.08
C LEU A 43 11.70 13.01 -6.89
N GLU A 44 11.61 13.82 -7.97
CA GLU A 44 11.58 15.27 -7.84
C GLU A 44 10.35 15.72 -7.07
N TRP A 45 10.53 16.73 -6.21
CA TRP A 45 9.44 17.22 -5.37
C TRP A 45 8.23 17.67 -6.19
N GLU A 46 8.46 18.35 -7.29
CA GLU A 46 7.37 18.78 -8.19
C GLU A 46 6.61 17.59 -8.78
N SER A 47 7.31 16.52 -9.16
CA SER A 47 6.67 15.31 -9.67
C SER A 47 5.81 14.65 -8.60
N VAL A 48 6.28 14.61 -7.35
CA VAL A 48 5.52 14.07 -6.22
C VAL A 48 4.25 14.88 -6.01
N LEU A 49 4.36 16.22 -5.99
CA LEU A 49 3.21 17.09 -5.80
C LEU A 49 2.21 16.98 -6.96
N GLU A 50 2.72 16.88 -8.17
CA GLU A 50 1.87 16.74 -9.36
C GLU A 50 1.04 15.45 -9.29
N ARG A 51 1.66 14.33 -8.89
CA ARG A 51 0.93 13.08 -8.68
C ARG A 51 -0.08 13.19 -7.55
N ALA A 52 0.28 13.86 -6.47
CA ALA A 52 -0.62 14.06 -5.32
C ALA A 52 -1.83 14.93 -5.67
N ARG A 53 -1.65 15.91 -6.57
CA ARG A 53 -2.75 16.74 -7.05
C ARG A 53 -3.65 16.03 -8.05
N ASN A 54 -3.17 14.99 -8.68
CA ASN A 54 -3.97 14.20 -9.61
C ASN A 54 -4.87 13.27 -8.82
N VAL A 55 -6.19 13.51 -8.88
CA VAL A 55 -7.18 12.76 -8.09
C VAL A 55 -7.13 11.26 -8.41
N THR A 56 -6.98 10.89 -9.68
CA THR A 56 -6.90 9.49 -10.09
C THR A 56 -5.67 8.81 -9.49
N LEU A 57 -4.49 9.45 -9.61
CA LEU A 57 -3.26 8.87 -9.09
C LEU A 57 -3.28 8.81 -7.56
N SER A 58 -3.78 9.86 -6.88
CA SER A 58 -3.93 9.85 -5.43
C SER A 58 -4.83 8.72 -4.96
N THR A 59 -5.96 8.52 -5.65
CA THR A 59 -6.88 7.42 -5.34
C THR A 59 -6.18 6.07 -5.50
N LEU A 60 -5.41 5.88 -6.58
CA LEU A 60 -4.66 4.65 -6.80
C LEU A 60 -3.61 4.42 -5.71
N TYR A 61 -2.92 5.46 -5.25
CA TYR A 61 -1.95 5.34 -4.16
C TYR A 61 -2.62 4.98 -2.83
N ILE A 62 -3.79 5.55 -2.56
CA ILE A 62 -4.55 5.22 -1.35
C ILE A 62 -5.03 3.76 -1.40
N LEU A 63 -5.50 3.30 -2.55
CA LEU A 63 -5.88 1.91 -2.76
C LEU A 63 -4.66 0.98 -2.62
N PHE A 64 -3.52 1.38 -3.18
CA PHE A 64 -2.27 0.64 -3.04
C PHE A 64 -1.92 0.47 -1.56
N LEU A 65 -1.99 1.57 -0.80
CA LEU A 65 -1.71 1.55 0.64
C LEU A 65 -2.67 0.61 1.37
N PHE A 66 -3.96 0.69 1.07
CA PHE A 66 -4.96 -0.17 1.68
C PHE A 66 -4.66 -1.65 1.42
N PHE A 67 -4.43 -2.01 0.16
CA PHE A 67 -4.16 -3.40 -0.20
C PHE A 67 -2.83 -3.89 0.36
N ALA A 68 -1.81 -3.03 0.38
CA ALA A 68 -0.51 -3.38 0.96
C ALA A 68 -0.62 -3.65 2.45
N LEU A 69 -1.33 -2.79 3.18
CA LEU A 69 -1.54 -2.97 4.63
C LEU A 69 -2.39 -4.21 4.92
N PHE A 70 -3.50 -4.37 4.20
CA PHE A 70 -4.39 -5.50 4.41
C PHE A 70 -3.68 -6.82 4.09
N HIS A 71 -3.11 -6.93 2.89
CA HIS A 71 -2.43 -8.16 2.46
C HIS A 71 -1.24 -8.48 3.36
N GLY A 72 -0.40 -7.49 3.61
CA GLY A 72 0.83 -7.67 4.40
C GLY A 72 0.53 -8.00 5.86
N PHE A 73 -0.30 -7.21 6.52
CA PHE A 73 -0.60 -7.40 7.94
C PHE A 73 -1.45 -8.64 8.19
N TYR A 74 -2.45 -8.88 7.34
CA TYR A 74 -3.26 -10.08 7.47
C TYR A 74 -2.40 -11.34 7.29
N GLY A 75 -1.54 -11.36 6.26
CA GLY A 75 -0.64 -12.48 6.04
C GLY A 75 0.36 -12.68 7.16
N LEU A 76 0.98 -11.59 7.62
CA LEU A 76 1.95 -11.64 8.70
C LEU A 76 1.31 -12.09 10.02
N LYS A 77 0.11 -11.55 10.32
CA LYS A 77 -0.66 -11.99 11.48
C LYS A 77 -0.89 -13.51 11.45
N ASN A 78 -1.30 -14.03 10.31
CA ASN A 78 -1.58 -15.46 10.17
C ASN A 78 -0.33 -16.31 10.37
N ILE A 79 0.81 -15.85 9.88
CA ILE A 79 2.09 -16.54 10.10
C ILE A 79 2.44 -16.53 11.60
N LEU A 80 2.29 -15.38 12.25
CA LEU A 80 2.63 -15.25 13.66
C LEU A 80 1.76 -16.10 14.57
N ILE A 81 0.45 -16.20 14.32
CA ILE A 81 -0.44 -17.00 15.15
C ILE A 81 -0.26 -18.50 14.97
N GLU A 82 0.52 -18.93 13.97
CA GLU A 82 0.93 -20.32 13.84
C GLU A 82 2.10 -20.67 14.77
N THR A 83 2.82 -19.69 15.27
CA THR A 83 3.88 -19.91 16.24
C THR A 83 3.30 -20.12 17.64
N ASP A 84 4.06 -20.75 18.52
CA ASP A 84 3.61 -20.97 19.90
C ASP A 84 3.37 -19.64 20.64
N PHE A 85 4.25 -18.66 20.41
CA PHE A 85 4.10 -17.32 20.97
C PHE A 85 2.83 -16.65 20.43
N GLY A 86 2.61 -16.70 19.12
CA GLY A 86 1.45 -16.08 18.49
C GLY A 86 0.15 -16.72 18.90
N LYS A 87 0.11 -18.04 19.08
CA LYS A 87 -1.08 -18.74 19.58
C LYS A 87 -1.41 -18.33 21.00
N ARG A 88 -0.39 -18.20 21.84
CA ARG A 88 -0.56 -17.82 23.25
C ARG A 88 -1.11 -16.39 23.38
N TYR A 89 -0.66 -15.48 22.54
CA TYR A 89 -1.00 -14.05 22.60
C TYR A 89 -1.82 -13.60 21.39
N GLU A 90 -2.63 -14.50 20.82
CA GLU A 90 -3.35 -14.25 19.56
C GLU A 90 -4.17 -12.97 19.61
N LYS A 91 -4.93 -12.72 20.69
CA LYS A 91 -5.75 -11.51 20.79
C LYS A 91 -4.90 -10.24 20.76
N ILE A 92 -3.78 -10.26 21.48
CA ILE A 92 -2.86 -9.11 21.52
C ILE A 92 -2.26 -8.86 20.15
N VAL A 93 -1.82 -9.92 19.46
CA VAL A 93 -1.27 -9.83 18.10
C VAL A 93 -2.29 -9.22 17.15
N VAL A 94 -3.52 -9.72 17.16
CA VAL A 94 -4.59 -9.22 16.31
C VAL A 94 -4.86 -7.74 16.57
N TYR A 95 -4.97 -7.33 17.83
CA TYR A 95 -5.21 -5.93 18.18
C TYR A 95 -4.08 -5.02 17.74
N ILE A 96 -2.83 -5.46 17.93
CA ILE A 96 -1.66 -4.67 17.52
C ILE A 96 -1.68 -4.43 16.02
N PHE A 97 -1.93 -5.48 15.21
CA PHE A 97 -1.98 -5.33 13.75
C PHE A 97 -3.14 -4.45 13.30
N TRP A 98 -4.30 -4.54 13.94
CA TRP A 98 -5.42 -3.67 13.63
C TRP A 98 -5.09 -2.20 13.92
N ILE A 99 -4.52 -1.93 15.10
CA ILE A 99 -4.17 -0.57 15.50
C ILE A 99 -3.12 0.02 14.56
N LEU A 100 -2.05 -0.75 14.27
CA LEU A 100 -1.00 -0.30 13.36
C LEU A 100 -1.53 -0.09 11.95
N GLY A 101 -2.38 -1.00 11.45
CA GLY A 101 -2.95 -0.90 10.12
C GLY A 101 -3.82 0.33 9.97
N ILE A 102 -4.71 0.58 10.94
CA ILE A 102 -5.59 1.74 10.91
C ILE A 102 -4.78 3.02 11.01
N PHE A 103 -3.80 3.07 11.92
CA PHE A 103 -2.94 4.24 12.09
C PHE A 103 -2.17 4.56 10.81
N LEU A 104 -1.55 3.55 10.20
CA LEU A 104 -0.75 3.75 8.99
C LEU A 104 -1.63 4.13 7.81
N PHE A 105 -2.82 3.56 7.71
CA PHE A 105 -3.74 3.92 6.64
C PHE A 105 -4.21 5.37 6.76
N ILE A 106 -4.60 5.79 7.96
CA ILE A 106 -5.04 7.17 8.23
C ILE A 106 -3.89 8.14 7.96
N PHE A 107 -2.69 7.82 8.48
CA PHE A 107 -1.52 8.67 8.30
C PHE A 107 -1.13 8.80 6.83
N GLY A 108 -1.08 7.68 6.10
CA GLY A 108 -0.73 7.70 4.67
C GLY A 108 -1.76 8.42 3.83
N THR A 109 -3.06 8.22 4.10
CA THR A 109 -4.14 8.91 3.41
C THR A 109 -4.10 10.40 3.67
N TYR A 110 -3.91 10.80 4.94
CA TYR A 110 -3.77 12.21 5.31
C TYR A 110 -2.60 12.86 4.59
N THR A 111 -1.45 12.19 4.59
CA THR A 111 -0.25 12.70 3.91
C THR A 111 -0.48 12.91 2.42
N THR A 112 -1.13 11.95 1.77
CA THR A 112 -1.43 12.03 0.34
C THR A 112 -2.36 13.20 0.03
N ILE A 113 -3.43 13.36 0.79
CA ILE A 113 -4.40 14.45 0.62
C ILE A 113 -3.73 15.80 0.87
N LYS A 114 -2.95 15.90 1.94
CA LYS A 114 -2.25 17.14 2.30
C LYS A 114 -1.24 17.55 1.22
N ALA A 115 -0.49 16.59 0.68
CA ALA A 115 0.44 16.84 -0.42
C ALA A 115 -0.26 17.36 -1.67
N GLY A 116 -1.53 16.97 -1.89
CA GLY A 116 -2.33 17.46 -2.99
C GLY A 116 -2.86 18.89 -2.81
N GLY A 117 -2.62 19.52 -1.67
CA GLY A 117 -3.07 20.88 -1.41
C GLY A 117 -4.55 21.00 -1.06
N VAL A 118 -5.14 19.92 -0.60
CA VAL A 118 -6.56 19.89 -0.22
C VAL A 118 -6.73 20.12 1.27
#